data_b9f050adcbb141f31531d73df6f0bbfa
#
_entry.id   b9f050adcbb141f31531d73df6f0bbfa
#
_cell.length_a   1.000
_cell.length_b   1.000
_cell.length_c   1.000
_cell.angle_alpha   90.00
_cell.angle_beta   90.00
_cell.angle_gamma   90.00
#
_symmetry.space_group_name_H-M   'P 1'
#
loop_
_entity.id
_entity.type
_entity.pdbx_description
1 polymer ?
#
loop_
_entity_poly.entity_id
_entity_poly.type
_entity_poly.pdbx_seq_one_letter_code
_entity_poly.pdbx_strand_id
1 'polypeptide(L)'
;EYGPLDLESRLEDILDKKISIASPNWLVIGRQVRTDYGQFIDLLAIDRDANLVVIELKRDKTYRDIVAQILDYGSWVRELKDDRIAQIFDDYQKQWHKDRTPVSIDDAFQKKFSATMPDEMNSTHELVVVASSIDPSTERVVRYLADEYGVHINAVFFRVFREGDREYLTRVWFRDPAEVTAGLGGEEAAEKGEWNGEYYASFGYDIEVVRDGLKRGYLVAGGGSWYSKTLAMLEP
;
A
#
# COMPACT_ATOMS: atom_id res chain seq x y z
N GLU A 1 1.34 10.55 -22.15
CA GLU A 1 0.51 9.37 -22.41
C GLU A 1 0.16 8.70 -21.08
N TYR A 2 -1.08 8.25 -20.93
CA TYR A 2 -1.59 7.61 -19.72
C TYR A 2 -1.75 6.11 -19.96
N GLY A 3 -1.32 5.27 -19.00
CA GLY A 3 -1.48 3.84 -19.11
C GLY A 3 -1.26 3.09 -17.81
N PRO A 4 -1.62 1.79 -17.76
CA PRO A 4 -1.19 0.92 -16.67
C PRO A 4 0.33 0.78 -16.69
N LEU A 5 0.90 0.39 -15.56
CA LEU A 5 2.31 0.00 -15.51
C LEU A 5 2.51 -1.23 -16.41
N ASP A 6 3.59 -1.25 -17.18
CA ASP A 6 3.80 -2.25 -18.23
C ASP A 6 3.85 -3.70 -17.71
N LEU A 7 4.26 -3.90 -16.46
CA LEU A 7 4.39 -5.21 -15.83
C LEU A 7 4.05 -5.16 -14.33
N GLU A 8 3.31 -6.15 -13.85
CA GLU A 8 3.01 -6.38 -12.42
C GLU A 8 4.30 -6.51 -11.61
N SER A 9 5.28 -7.28 -12.12
CA SER A 9 6.60 -7.44 -11.52
C SER A 9 7.37 -6.12 -11.36
N ARG A 10 7.18 -5.14 -12.25
CA ARG A 10 7.81 -3.83 -12.12
C ARG A 10 7.23 -3.04 -10.94
N LEU A 11 5.92 -3.11 -10.72
CA LEU A 11 5.29 -2.48 -9.57
C LEU A 11 5.69 -3.18 -8.28
N GLU A 12 5.77 -4.50 -8.28
CA GLU A 12 6.28 -5.29 -7.18
C GLU A 12 7.72 -4.88 -6.81
N ASP A 13 8.62 -4.76 -7.82
CA ASP A 13 10.00 -4.29 -7.62
C ASP A 13 10.08 -2.86 -7.05
N ILE A 14 9.20 -1.97 -7.51
CA ILE A 14 9.14 -0.58 -7.00
C ILE A 14 8.69 -0.57 -5.55
N LEU A 15 7.62 -1.30 -5.22
CA LEU A 15 7.07 -1.35 -3.87
C LEU A 15 8.00 -2.08 -2.90
N ASP A 16 8.67 -3.15 -3.34
CA ASP A 16 9.68 -3.84 -2.54
C ASP A 16 10.83 -2.89 -2.14
N LYS A 17 11.30 -2.08 -3.09
CA LYS A 17 12.38 -1.12 -2.84
C LYS A 17 11.93 0.11 -2.05
N LYS A 18 10.71 0.56 -2.25
CA LYS A 18 10.19 1.81 -1.69
C LYS A 18 8.70 1.70 -1.37
N ILE A 19 8.37 0.90 -0.37
CA ILE A 19 6.99 0.68 0.08
C ILE A 19 6.29 1.97 0.52
N SER A 20 7.05 3.01 0.90
CA SER A 20 6.51 4.31 1.26
C SER A 20 5.70 4.98 0.14
N ILE A 21 5.87 4.54 -1.10
CA ILE A 21 5.03 4.95 -2.23
C ILE A 21 3.58 4.48 -2.03
N ALA A 22 3.37 3.29 -1.46
CA ALA A 22 2.04 2.80 -1.08
C ALA A 22 1.63 3.36 0.28
N SER A 23 2.45 3.14 1.30
CA SER A 23 2.22 3.65 2.65
C SER A 23 3.54 3.91 3.37
N PRO A 24 3.76 5.09 3.96
CA PRO A 24 4.93 5.34 4.80
C PRO A 24 4.94 4.50 6.08
N ASN A 25 3.78 3.98 6.49
CA ASN A 25 3.56 3.23 7.71
C ASN A 25 3.82 1.72 7.56
N TRP A 26 4.42 1.27 6.46
CA TRP A 26 4.70 -0.13 6.22
C TRP A 26 6.20 -0.42 6.12
N LEU A 27 6.57 -1.61 6.59
CA LEU A 27 7.88 -2.23 6.41
C LEU A 27 7.69 -3.56 5.70
N VAL A 28 8.28 -3.74 4.51
CA VAL A 28 8.24 -5.02 3.80
C VAL A 28 9.08 -6.05 4.57
N ILE A 29 8.48 -7.19 4.85
CA ILE A 29 9.11 -8.31 5.54
C ILE A 29 9.15 -9.59 4.71
N GLY A 30 8.46 -9.60 3.55
CA GLY A 30 8.43 -10.75 2.66
C GLY A 30 8.03 -10.38 1.24
N ARG A 31 8.58 -11.10 0.28
CA ARG A 31 8.24 -11.00 -1.14
C ARG A 31 8.08 -12.40 -1.71
N GLN A 32 7.01 -12.65 -2.48
CA GLN A 32 6.65 -13.97 -3.00
C GLN A 32 6.64 -15.02 -1.87
N VAL A 33 5.94 -14.67 -0.78
CA VAL A 33 5.89 -15.49 0.43
C VAL A 33 5.00 -16.70 0.18
N ARG A 34 5.60 -17.89 0.24
CA ARG A 34 4.86 -19.13 0.03
C ARG A 34 4.02 -19.48 1.26
N THR A 35 2.71 -19.62 1.05
CA THR A 35 1.80 -20.14 2.08
C THR A 35 1.92 -21.64 2.24
N ASP A 36 1.44 -22.19 3.34
CA ASP A 36 1.43 -23.64 3.58
C ASP A 36 0.50 -24.40 2.61
N TYR A 37 -0.38 -23.67 1.93
CA TYR A 37 -1.28 -24.21 0.90
C TYR A 37 -0.72 -24.12 -0.53
N GLY A 38 0.55 -23.67 -0.66
CA GLY A 38 1.28 -23.67 -1.92
C GLY A 38 1.05 -22.46 -2.82
N GLN A 39 0.31 -21.44 -2.33
CA GLN A 39 0.12 -20.18 -3.00
C GLN A 39 1.22 -19.19 -2.61
N PHE A 40 1.29 -18.04 -3.29
CA PHE A 40 2.30 -17.01 -3.03
C PHE A 40 1.64 -15.66 -2.81
N ILE A 41 1.99 -15.00 -1.71
CA ILE A 41 1.65 -13.61 -1.44
C ILE A 41 2.72 -12.73 -2.10
N ASP A 42 2.32 -11.78 -2.92
CA ASP A 42 3.28 -10.93 -3.65
C ASP A 42 4.19 -10.16 -2.70
N LEU A 43 3.60 -9.38 -1.78
CA LEU A 43 4.35 -8.71 -0.72
C LEU A 43 3.66 -8.89 0.63
N LEU A 44 4.47 -9.13 1.66
CA LEU A 44 4.04 -9.13 3.05
C LEU A 44 4.78 -8.00 3.76
N ALA A 45 4.05 -7.17 4.50
CA ALA A 45 4.61 -6.08 5.28
C ALA A 45 4.09 -6.13 6.72
N ILE A 46 4.69 -5.32 7.59
CA ILE A 46 4.16 -5.00 8.92
C ILE A 46 3.94 -3.50 9.04
N ASP A 47 2.94 -3.12 9.81
CA ASP A 47 2.67 -1.75 10.18
C ASP A 47 3.39 -1.33 11.48
N ARG A 48 3.11 -0.12 11.98
CA ARG A 48 3.71 0.41 13.21
C ARG A 48 3.30 -0.33 14.48
N ASP A 49 2.19 -1.04 14.47
CA ASP A 49 1.67 -1.84 15.57
C ASP A 49 2.10 -3.32 15.43
N ALA A 50 3.01 -3.60 14.50
CA ALA A 50 3.49 -4.93 14.12
C ALA A 50 2.38 -5.87 13.61
N ASN A 51 1.29 -5.34 13.08
CA ASN A 51 0.27 -6.11 12.39
C ASN A 51 0.70 -6.42 10.96
N LEU A 52 0.32 -7.59 10.46
CA LEU A 52 0.63 -8.01 9.10
C LEU A 52 -0.22 -7.27 8.07
N VAL A 53 0.41 -6.88 6.97
CA VAL A 53 -0.24 -6.29 5.80
C VAL A 53 0.02 -7.20 4.61
N VAL A 54 -1.03 -7.85 4.14
CA VAL A 54 -1.02 -8.70 2.93
C VAL A 54 -1.25 -7.82 1.72
N ILE A 55 -0.32 -7.85 0.77
CA ILE A 55 -0.38 -7.01 -0.42
C ILE A 55 -0.37 -7.93 -1.64
N GLU A 56 -1.46 -7.90 -2.40
CA GLU A 56 -1.62 -8.64 -3.64
C GLU A 56 -1.67 -7.67 -4.81
N LEU A 57 -0.81 -7.87 -5.80
CA LEU A 57 -0.69 -7.00 -6.97
C LEU A 57 -1.44 -7.59 -8.17
N LYS A 58 -2.09 -6.72 -8.92
CA LYS A 58 -2.69 -7.07 -10.22
C LYS A 58 -2.42 -5.94 -11.21
N ARG A 59 -1.87 -6.31 -12.37
CA ARG A 59 -1.55 -5.35 -13.44
C ARG A 59 -2.78 -4.66 -14.00
N ASP A 60 -3.78 -5.46 -14.29
CA ASP A 60 -4.97 -5.03 -15.02
C ASP A 60 -6.15 -4.78 -14.08
N LYS A 61 -7.30 -4.55 -14.68
CA LYS A 61 -8.56 -4.46 -13.95
C LYS A 61 -8.82 -5.76 -13.19
N THR A 62 -9.02 -5.62 -11.90
CA THR A 62 -9.15 -6.74 -10.98
C THR A 62 -10.60 -7.15 -10.85
N TYR A 63 -10.86 -8.45 -10.97
CA TYR A 63 -12.16 -9.07 -10.82
C TYR A 63 -12.35 -9.63 -9.41
N ARG A 64 -13.61 -9.96 -9.07
CA ARG A 64 -14.02 -10.45 -7.74
C ARG A 64 -13.22 -11.63 -7.20
N ASP A 65 -12.57 -12.42 -8.04
CA ASP A 65 -11.76 -13.57 -7.63
C ASP A 65 -10.56 -13.15 -6.75
N ILE A 66 -10.08 -11.91 -6.91
CA ILE A 66 -9.03 -11.36 -6.05
C ILE A 66 -9.47 -11.27 -4.59
N VAL A 67 -10.75 -11.02 -4.34
CA VAL A 67 -11.27 -10.93 -2.97
C VAL A 67 -11.21 -12.30 -2.30
N ALA A 68 -11.55 -13.36 -3.01
CA ALA A 68 -11.41 -14.72 -2.49
C ALA A 68 -9.94 -15.06 -2.22
N GLN A 69 -9.05 -14.73 -3.14
CA GLN A 69 -7.60 -14.95 -3.01
C GLN A 69 -7.01 -14.23 -1.80
N ILE A 70 -7.31 -12.93 -1.63
CA ILE A 70 -6.73 -12.15 -0.53
C ILE A 70 -7.32 -12.55 0.83
N LEU A 71 -8.58 -12.99 0.88
CA LEU A 71 -9.19 -13.55 2.08
C LEU A 71 -8.56 -14.90 2.47
N ASP A 72 -8.23 -15.73 1.49
CA ASP A 72 -7.49 -16.99 1.72
C ASP A 72 -6.13 -16.70 2.35
N TYR A 73 -5.38 -15.72 1.82
CA TYR A 73 -4.14 -15.24 2.42
C TYR A 73 -4.35 -14.69 3.84
N GLY A 74 -5.40 -13.90 4.04
CA GLY A 74 -5.76 -13.38 5.36
C GLY A 74 -6.00 -14.49 6.37
N SER A 75 -6.67 -15.58 5.96
CA SER A 75 -6.91 -16.73 6.81
C SER A 75 -5.61 -17.43 7.24
N TRP A 76 -4.62 -17.49 6.34
CA TRP A 76 -3.31 -18.08 6.63
C TRP A 76 -2.45 -17.16 7.52
N VAL A 77 -2.34 -15.85 7.19
CA VAL A 77 -1.51 -14.93 7.99
C VAL A 77 -2.01 -14.78 9.41
N ARG A 78 -3.32 -14.91 9.65
CA ARG A 78 -3.90 -14.89 11.00
C ARG A 78 -3.29 -15.93 11.94
N GLU A 79 -2.90 -17.08 11.40
CA GLU A 79 -2.34 -18.20 12.18
C GLU A 79 -0.82 -18.07 12.41
N LEU A 80 -0.17 -17.09 11.75
CA LEU A 80 1.27 -16.90 11.88
C LEU A 80 1.64 -16.42 13.28
N LYS A 81 2.67 -17.05 13.85
CA LYS A 81 3.28 -16.69 15.13
C LYS A 81 4.57 -15.91 14.89
N ASP A 82 5.00 -15.19 15.90
CA ASP A 82 6.17 -14.30 15.87
C ASP A 82 7.42 -14.96 15.30
N ASP A 83 7.73 -16.18 15.73
CA ASP A 83 8.87 -16.96 15.22
C ASP A 83 8.77 -17.20 13.70
N ARG A 84 7.55 -17.47 13.21
CA ARG A 84 7.33 -17.70 11.78
C ARG A 84 7.42 -16.40 10.99
N ILE A 85 6.94 -15.30 11.54
CA ILE A 85 7.06 -13.98 10.94
C ILE A 85 8.53 -13.55 10.86
N ALA A 86 9.30 -13.74 11.92
CA ALA A 86 10.74 -13.49 11.93
C ALA A 86 11.49 -14.35 10.90
N GLN A 87 11.11 -15.65 10.77
CA GLN A 87 11.69 -16.55 9.77
C GLN A 87 11.38 -16.10 8.33
N ILE A 88 10.16 -15.61 8.07
CA ILE A 88 9.79 -15.06 6.76
C ILE A 88 10.69 -13.86 6.42
N PHE A 89 10.94 -12.97 7.38
CA PHE A 89 11.83 -11.84 7.18
C PHE A 89 13.28 -12.25 6.91
N ASP A 90 13.80 -13.24 7.64
CA ASP A 90 15.12 -13.78 7.39
C ASP A 90 15.27 -14.40 6.00
N ASP A 91 14.27 -15.15 5.57
CA ASP A 91 14.27 -15.80 4.25
C ASP A 91 14.14 -14.73 3.14
N TYR A 92 13.34 -13.68 3.35
CA TYR A 92 13.23 -12.53 2.45
C TYR A 92 14.58 -11.84 2.27
N GLN A 93 15.31 -11.54 3.33
CA GLN A 93 16.63 -10.93 3.24
C GLN A 93 17.61 -11.83 2.48
N LYS A 94 17.65 -13.12 2.78
CA LYS A 94 18.54 -14.10 2.13
C LYS A 94 18.23 -14.25 0.64
N GLN A 95 16.98 -14.17 0.25
CA GLN A 95 16.56 -14.40 -1.14
C GLN A 95 16.67 -13.13 -1.99
N TRP A 96 16.20 -11.99 -1.48
CA TRP A 96 15.99 -10.76 -2.26
C TRP A 96 16.99 -9.64 -1.97
N HIS A 97 17.70 -9.69 -0.83
CA HIS A 97 18.65 -8.65 -0.41
C HIS A 97 20.03 -9.20 -0.05
N LYS A 98 20.56 -10.08 -0.88
CA LYS A 98 21.84 -10.80 -0.68
C LYS A 98 23.06 -9.89 -0.57
N ASP A 99 22.98 -8.68 -1.08
CA ASP A 99 23.99 -7.64 -1.07
C ASP A 99 24.03 -6.82 0.24
N ARG A 100 23.05 -7.05 1.13
CA ARG A 100 22.93 -6.34 2.41
C ARG A 100 23.35 -7.23 3.58
N THR A 101 23.87 -6.61 4.64
CA THR A 101 24.07 -7.31 5.90
C THR A 101 22.70 -7.61 6.51
N PRO A 102 22.37 -8.88 6.82
CA PRO A 102 21.13 -9.23 7.47
C PRO A 102 21.00 -8.54 8.83
N VAL A 103 19.79 -8.13 9.16
CA VAL A 103 19.43 -7.54 10.45
C VAL A 103 18.24 -8.30 11.04
N SER A 104 18.03 -8.21 12.36
CA SER A 104 16.82 -8.76 12.97
C SER A 104 15.58 -7.99 12.54
N ILE A 105 14.41 -8.59 12.64
CA ILE A 105 13.15 -7.91 12.36
C ILE A 105 12.94 -6.74 13.33
N ASP A 106 13.37 -6.88 14.59
CA ASP A 106 13.33 -5.83 15.63
C ASP A 106 14.17 -4.62 15.23
N ASP A 107 15.42 -4.85 14.76
CA ASP A 107 16.30 -3.77 14.33
C ASP A 107 15.74 -3.05 13.08
N ALA A 108 15.18 -3.81 12.15
CA ALA A 108 14.54 -3.26 10.96
C ALA A 108 13.30 -2.43 11.33
N PHE A 109 12.49 -2.91 12.27
CA PHE A 109 11.32 -2.23 12.80
C PHE A 109 11.70 -0.94 13.51
N GLN A 110 12.66 -1.01 14.45
CA GLN A 110 13.15 0.16 15.17
C GLN A 110 13.71 1.22 14.21
N LYS A 111 14.46 0.80 13.20
CA LYS A 111 15.00 1.70 12.18
C LYS A 111 13.90 2.36 11.35
N LYS A 112 12.85 1.61 11.02
CA LYS A 112 11.75 2.09 10.18
C LYS A 112 10.82 3.05 10.92
N PHE A 113 10.42 2.68 12.15
CA PHE A 113 9.38 3.37 12.88
C PHE A 113 9.88 4.23 14.04
N SER A 114 11.18 4.17 14.36
CA SER A 114 11.80 4.82 15.54
C SER A 114 11.10 4.42 16.85
N ALA A 115 10.65 3.16 16.92
CA ALA A 115 9.92 2.57 18.04
C ALA A 115 10.40 1.15 18.30
N THR A 116 10.25 0.67 19.52
CA THR A 116 10.48 -0.74 19.87
C THR A 116 9.34 -1.60 19.31
N MET A 117 9.68 -2.78 18.79
CA MET A 117 8.70 -3.76 18.37
C MET A 117 7.77 -4.12 19.54
N PRO A 118 6.45 -4.19 19.35
CA PRO A 118 5.52 -4.75 20.34
C PRO A 118 5.90 -6.18 20.73
N ASP A 119 5.56 -6.57 21.97
CA ASP A 119 5.82 -7.93 22.49
C ASP A 119 5.02 -9.01 21.74
N GLU A 120 3.90 -8.65 21.14
CA GLU A 120 3.03 -9.52 20.36
C GLU A 120 2.83 -8.93 18.96
N MET A 121 3.19 -9.70 17.92
CA MET A 121 2.94 -9.35 16.53
C MET A 121 1.60 -9.91 16.04
N ASN A 122 1.07 -9.30 14.99
CA ASN A 122 -0.07 -9.84 14.26
C ASN A 122 -1.35 -9.98 15.10
N SER A 123 -1.61 -9.02 15.99
CA SER A 123 -2.88 -8.95 16.75
C SER A 123 -4.08 -8.78 15.81
N THR A 124 -3.87 -8.11 14.69
CA THR A 124 -4.78 -7.99 13.54
C THR A 124 -3.99 -7.99 12.24
N HIS A 125 -4.66 -7.96 11.08
CA HIS A 125 -3.98 -7.87 9.79
C HIS A 125 -4.81 -7.05 8.80
N GLU A 126 -4.14 -6.46 7.82
CA GLU A 126 -4.75 -5.69 6.74
C GLU A 126 -4.57 -6.43 5.40
N LEU A 127 -5.60 -6.38 4.57
CA LEU A 127 -5.63 -6.97 3.23
C LEU A 127 -5.68 -5.85 2.19
N VAL A 128 -4.68 -5.77 1.33
CA VAL A 128 -4.54 -4.67 0.38
C VAL A 128 -4.40 -5.19 -1.05
N VAL A 129 -5.36 -4.86 -1.89
CA VAL A 129 -5.28 -5.10 -3.33
C VAL A 129 -4.61 -3.92 -4.00
N VAL A 130 -3.52 -4.16 -4.71
CA VAL A 130 -2.83 -3.17 -5.53
C VAL A 130 -3.16 -3.42 -7.00
N ALA A 131 -3.80 -2.45 -7.66
CA ALA A 131 -4.25 -2.62 -9.04
C ALA A 131 -4.22 -1.29 -9.83
N SER A 132 -4.48 -1.34 -11.12
CA SER A 132 -4.76 -0.13 -11.91
C SER A 132 -6.20 0.36 -11.74
N SER A 133 -7.13 -0.56 -11.50
CA SER A 133 -8.55 -0.32 -11.20
C SER A 133 -9.20 -1.60 -10.69
N ILE A 134 -10.38 -1.48 -10.06
CA ILE A 134 -11.25 -2.62 -9.76
C ILE A 134 -12.56 -2.48 -10.53
N ASP A 135 -13.24 -3.60 -10.78
CA ASP A 135 -14.56 -3.57 -11.39
C ASP A 135 -15.66 -3.24 -10.34
N PRO A 136 -16.85 -2.75 -10.78
CA PRO A 136 -17.90 -2.36 -9.85
C PRO A 136 -18.40 -3.48 -8.93
N SER A 137 -18.27 -4.75 -9.36
CA SER A 137 -18.66 -5.89 -8.52
C SER A 137 -17.66 -6.11 -7.39
N THR A 138 -16.37 -6.07 -7.72
CA THR A 138 -15.28 -6.14 -6.74
C THR A 138 -15.34 -4.97 -5.76
N GLU A 139 -15.55 -3.75 -6.25
CA GLU A 139 -15.75 -2.57 -5.42
C GLU A 139 -16.87 -2.77 -4.39
N ARG A 140 -18.03 -3.23 -4.84
CA ARG A 140 -19.17 -3.48 -3.95
C ARG A 140 -18.86 -4.54 -2.91
N VAL A 141 -18.15 -5.62 -3.27
CA VAL A 141 -17.79 -6.68 -2.32
C VAL A 141 -16.80 -6.19 -1.29
N VAL A 142 -15.76 -5.44 -1.71
CA VAL A 142 -14.77 -4.86 -0.78
C VAL A 142 -15.46 -3.92 0.21
N ARG A 143 -16.34 -3.01 -0.25
CA ARG A 143 -17.12 -2.13 0.64
C ARG A 143 -17.96 -2.94 1.62
N TYR A 144 -18.70 -3.92 1.13
CA TYR A 144 -19.56 -4.76 1.95
C TYR A 144 -18.80 -5.48 3.06
N LEU A 145 -17.66 -6.08 2.75
CA LEU A 145 -16.81 -6.74 3.74
C LEU A 145 -16.25 -5.75 4.77
N ALA A 146 -15.82 -4.59 4.31
CA ALA A 146 -15.22 -3.59 5.19
C ALA A 146 -16.26 -2.87 6.06
N ASP A 147 -17.39 -2.44 5.48
CA ASP A 147 -18.37 -1.59 6.17
C ASP A 147 -19.32 -2.41 7.05
N GLU A 148 -19.74 -3.62 6.61
CA GLU A 148 -20.71 -4.41 7.34
C GLU A 148 -20.08 -5.47 8.26
N TYR A 149 -18.89 -5.96 7.91
CA TYR A 149 -18.24 -7.05 8.65
C TYR A 149 -16.92 -6.64 9.31
N GLY A 150 -16.51 -5.39 9.15
CA GLY A 150 -15.27 -4.90 9.77
C GLY A 150 -14.00 -5.60 9.27
N VAL A 151 -14.03 -6.21 8.09
CA VAL A 151 -12.83 -6.81 7.50
C VAL A 151 -11.88 -5.68 7.11
N HIS A 152 -10.64 -5.76 7.57
CA HIS A 152 -9.60 -4.79 7.21
C HIS A 152 -9.10 -5.05 5.78
N ILE A 153 -9.94 -4.72 4.80
CA ILE A 153 -9.66 -4.87 3.38
C ILE A 153 -9.75 -3.51 2.68
N ASN A 154 -8.76 -3.22 1.85
CA ASN A 154 -8.70 -1.98 1.08
C ASN A 154 -8.10 -2.23 -0.31
N ALA A 155 -8.15 -1.23 -1.17
CA ALA A 155 -7.45 -1.25 -2.44
C ALA A 155 -6.67 0.04 -2.65
N VAL A 156 -5.54 -0.06 -3.33
CA VAL A 156 -4.73 1.08 -3.75
C VAL A 156 -4.49 1.01 -5.25
N PHE A 157 -4.75 2.11 -5.94
CA PHE A 157 -4.61 2.19 -7.38
C PHE A 157 -3.35 2.96 -7.74
N PHE A 158 -2.53 2.34 -8.59
CA PHE A 158 -1.37 2.98 -9.17
C PHE A 158 -1.58 3.25 -10.66
N ARG A 159 -1.20 4.45 -11.08
CA ARG A 159 -1.28 4.87 -12.47
C ARG A 159 0.00 5.57 -12.89
N VAL A 160 0.43 5.31 -14.13
CA VAL A 160 1.62 5.94 -14.71
C VAL A 160 1.20 7.01 -15.69
N PHE A 161 1.82 8.16 -15.56
CA PHE A 161 1.73 9.25 -16.53
C PHE A 161 3.11 9.43 -17.16
N ARG A 162 3.14 9.58 -18.47
CA ARG A 162 4.38 9.80 -19.23
C ARG A 162 4.35 11.16 -19.87
N GLU A 163 5.43 11.92 -19.68
CA GLU A 163 5.67 13.21 -20.30
C GLU A 163 7.11 13.25 -20.83
N GLY A 164 7.27 13.11 -22.16
CA GLY A 164 8.58 12.89 -22.76
C GLY A 164 9.23 11.63 -22.19
N ASP A 165 10.45 11.77 -21.68
CA ASP A 165 11.23 10.68 -21.07
C ASP A 165 10.95 10.49 -19.57
N ARG A 166 10.02 11.28 -18.99
CA ARG A 166 9.69 11.21 -17.57
C ARG A 166 8.46 10.37 -17.33
N GLU A 167 8.52 9.54 -16.27
CA GLU A 167 7.38 8.77 -15.77
C GLU A 167 7.02 9.26 -14.37
N TYR A 168 5.73 9.44 -14.14
CA TYR A 168 5.16 9.82 -12.85
C TYR A 168 4.24 8.71 -12.39
N LEU A 169 4.44 8.22 -11.16
CA LEU A 169 3.56 7.24 -10.54
C LEU A 169 2.61 7.97 -9.60
N THR A 170 1.31 7.79 -9.81
CA THR A 170 0.28 8.33 -8.91
C THR A 170 -0.38 7.21 -8.13
N ARG A 171 -0.79 7.52 -6.91
CA ARG A 171 -1.47 6.61 -5.99
C ARG A 171 -2.83 7.17 -5.58
N VAL A 172 -3.84 6.32 -5.58
CA VAL A 172 -5.17 6.62 -5.02
C VAL A 172 -5.63 5.45 -4.15
N TRP A 173 -6.00 5.71 -2.90
CA TRP A 173 -6.65 4.72 -2.05
C TRP A 173 -8.13 4.62 -2.39
N PHE A 174 -8.67 3.42 -2.34
CA PHE A 174 -10.11 3.17 -2.50
C PHE A 174 -10.90 3.69 -1.29
N ARG A 175 -10.39 3.45 -0.07
CA ARG A 175 -10.85 4.05 1.17
C ARG A 175 -9.66 4.76 1.80
N ASP A 176 -9.84 6.01 2.23
CA ASP A 176 -8.74 6.74 2.88
C ASP A 176 -8.35 6.04 4.19
N PRO A 177 -7.10 5.58 4.35
CA PRO A 177 -6.65 4.95 5.59
C PRO A 177 -6.85 5.84 6.83
N ALA A 178 -6.75 7.16 6.69
CA ALA A 178 -6.99 8.11 7.79
C ALA A 178 -8.43 8.11 8.26
N GLU A 179 -9.41 7.94 7.35
CA GLU A 179 -10.83 7.84 7.71
C GLU A 179 -11.16 6.48 8.36
N VAL A 180 -10.50 5.41 7.93
CA VAL A 180 -10.67 4.08 8.50
C VAL A 180 -10.18 4.06 9.95
N THR A 181 -9.05 4.69 10.24
CA THR A 181 -8.49 4.78 11.60
C THR A 181 -9.35 5.65 12.53
N ALA A 182 -9.90 6.75 12.03
CA ALA A 182 -10.79 7.61 12.80
C ALA A 182 -12.11 6.93 13.19
N GLY A 183 -12.61 5.99 12.37
CA GLY A 183 -13.81 5.18 12.68
C GLY A 183 -13.62 4.17 13.81
N LEU A 184 -12.39 3.82 14.16
CA LEU A 184 -12.02 2.87 15.22
C LEU A 184 -11.66 3.53 16.55
N GLY A 185 -11.86 4.84 16.71
CA GLY A 185 -11.80 5.55 18.00
C GLY A 185 -10.39 5.86 18.49
N GLY A 186 -9.56 6.44 17.67
CA GLY A 186 -8.27 6.99 18.06
C GLY A 186 -8.01 8.32 17.35
N GLU A 187 -8.25 9.43 18.05
CA GLU A 187 -7.72 10.74 17.65
C GLU A 187 -6.20 10.75 17.86
N GLU A 188 -5.46 10.51 16.79
CA GLU A 188 -4.16 11.16 16.62
C GLU A 188 -4.01 11.45 15.13
N ALA A 189 -4.29 12.70 14.79
CA ALA A 189 -3.90 13.24 13.49
C ALA A 189 -2.39 13.04 13.34
N ALA A 190 -1.97 12.24 12.37
CA ALA A 190 -0.57 12.05 12.06
C ALA A 190 0.10 13.42 11.97
N GLU A 191 1.08 13.69 12.83
CA GLU A 191 1.92 14.87 12.72
C GLU A 191 2.47 14.91 11.29
N LYS A 192 2.27 16.05 10.63
CA LYS A 192 2.84 16.28 9.30
C LYS A 192 4.36 16.22 9.45
N GLY A 193 4.95 15.10 9.05
CA GLY A 193 6.39 14.97 8.95
C GLY A 193 6.98 16.09 8.08
N GLU A 194 8.22 16.48 8.35
CA GLU A 194 8.92 17.43 7.50
C GLU A 194 8.93 16.96 6.04
N TRP A 195 8.60 17.87 5.16
CA TRP A 195 8.53 17.61 3.74
C TRP A 195 9.91 17.24 3.17
N ASN A 196 10.00 16.09 2.49
CA ASN A 196 11.25 15.54 1.94
C ASN A 196 11.44 15.79 0.43
N GLY A 197 10.60 16.64 -0.18
CA GLY A 197 10.65 16.96 -1.60
C GLY A 197 9.91 16.00 -2.53
N GLU A 198 9.19 15.02 -1.99
CA GLU A 198 8.36 14.10 -2.78
C GLU A 198 6.87 14.42 -2.63
N TYR A 199 6.21 14.74 -3.73
CA TYR A 199 4.77 14.99 -3.74
C TYR A 199 3.99 13.74 -4.16
N TYR A 200 2.99 13.39 -3.39
CA TYR A 200 1.97 12.44 -3.78
C TYR A 200 0.63 13.18 -3.85
N ALA A 201 0.05 13.25 -5.04
CA ALA A 201 -1.27 13.83 -5.19
C ALA A 201 -2.27 12.71 -5.48
N SER A 202 -3.35 12.65 -4.69
CA SER A 202 -4.50 11.81 -4.98
C SER A 202 -5.45 12.58 -5.88
N PHE A 203 -5.70 12.06 -7.09
CA PHE A 203 -6.66 12.67 -8.02
C PHE A 203 -7.86 11.76 -8.18
N GLY A 204 -9.04 12.35 -8.10
CA GLY A 204 -10.26 11.70 -8.55
C GLY A 204 -10.19 11.32 -10.05
N TYR A 205 -11.18 10.62 -10.54
CA TYR A 205 -11.22 9.99 -11.86
C TYR A 205 -11.13 10.92 -13.08
N ASP A 206 -10.97 12.25 -12.90
CA ASP A 206 -10.98 13.21 -13.99
C ASP A 206 -9.56 13.49 -14.52
N ILE A 207 -9.24 12.84 -15.64
CA ILE A 207 -7.95 12.96 -16.33
C ILE A 207 -7.71 14.37 -16.89
N GLU A 208 -8.77 15.14 -17.18
CA GLU A 208 -8.63 16.47 -17.73
C GLU A 208 -8.09 17.44 -16.68
N VAL A 209 -8.50 17.28 -15.43
CA VAL A 209 -8.00 18.08 -14.30
C VAL A 209 -6.51 17.84 -14.11
N VAL A 210 -6.05 16.59 -14.19
CA VAL A 210 -4.62 16.26 -14.10
C VAL A 210 -3.83 16.86 -15.25
N ARG A 211 -4.34 16.75 -16.49
CA ARG A 211 -3.69 17.30 -17.68
C ARG A 211 -3.61 18.82 -17.67
N ASP A 212 -4.65 19.49 -17.20
CA ASP A 212 -4.69 20.96 -17.08
C ASP A 212 -3.74 21.43 -15.97
N GLY A 213 -3.71 20.73 -14.84
CA GLY A 213 -2.79 21.00 -13.75
C GLY A 213 -1.32 20.86 -14.15
N LEU A 214 -0.98 19.78 -14.86
CA LEU A 214 0.38 19.57 -15.39
C LEU A 214 0.80 20.69 -16.37
N LYS A 215 -0.14 21.18 -17.21
CA LYS A 215 0.13 22.29 -18.12
C LYS A 215 0.35 23.62 -17.42
N ARG A 216 -0.30 23.82 -16.29
CA ARG A 216 -0.25 25.09 -15.52
C ARG A 216 0.77 25.05 -14.39
N GLY A 217 1.49 23.91 -14.19
CA GLY A 217 2.46 23.76 -13.12
C GLY A 217 1.85 23.67 -11.71
N TYR A 218 0.55 23.34 -11.59
CA TYR A 218 -0.09 23.05 -10.33
C TYR A 218 -1.13 21.95 -10.49
N LEU A 219 -1.39 21.23 -9.42
CA LEU A 219 -2.42 20.21 -9.37
C LEU A 219 -3.44 20.56 -8.29
N VAL A 220 -4.71 20.54 -8.66
CA VAL A 220 -5.82 20.82 -7.74
C VAL A 220 -6.48 19.48 -7.40
N ALA A 221 -6.39 19.05 -6.16
CA ALA A 221 -7.20 17.96 -5.66
C ALA A 221 -8.62 18.50 -5.37
N GLY A 222 -9.61 17.99 -6.08
CA GLY A 222 -10.99 18.44 -5.93
C GLY A 222 -11.92 17.29 -5.64
N GLY A 223 -12.83 17.49 -4.71
CA GLY A 223 -13.94 16.57 -4.43
C GLY A 223 -14.36 16.57 -2.97
N GLY A 224 -15.46 17.25 -2.65
CA GLY A 224 -16.06 17.27 -1.32
C GLY A 224 -15.55 18.36 -0.38
N SER A 225 -16.28 18.65 0.66
CA SER A 225 -16.17 19.79 1.58
C SER A 225 -14.85 19.91 2.36
N TRP A 226 -13.86 19.10 2.09
CA TRP A 226 -12.56 19.05 2.77
C TRP A 226 -11.43 19.76 2.05
N TYR A 227 -11.69 20.38 0.90
CA TYR A 227 -10.64 20.98 0.04
C TYR A 227 -10.52 22.46 0.14
N SER A 228 -10.41 22.97 1.33
CA SER A 228 -9.87 24.30 1.50
C SER A 228 -8.35 24.19 1.67
N LYS A 229 -7.62 24.48 0.59
CA LYS A 229 -6.23 24.94 0.65
C LYS A 229 -5.09 23.91 0.78
N THR A 230 -4.84 23.15 -0.25
CA THR A 230 -3.45 22.76 -0.50
C THR A 230 -3.13 22.96 -1.97
N LEU A 231 -2.57 24.12 -2.27
CA LEU A 231 -1.92 24.40 -3.55
C LEU A 231 -0.50 23.84 -3.44
N ALA A 232 -0.16 22.83 -4.19
CA ALA A 232 1.22 22.40 -4.35
C ALA A 232 1.75 23.01 -5.64
N MET A 233 2.74 23.88 -5.54
CA MET A 233 3.50 24.35 -6.70
C MET A 233 4.59 23.32 -7.01
N LEU A 234 4.63 22.88 -8.26
CA LEU A 234 5.77 22.14 -8.81
C LEU A 234 6.68 23.22 -9.41
N GLU A 235 7.85 23.41 -8.84
CA GLU A 235 8.90 24.18 -9.49
C GLU A 235 9.62 23.33 -10.54
N PRO A 236 10.12 23.93 -11.64
CA PRO A 236 10.67 23.24 -12.80
C PRO A 236 11.99 22.52 -12.54
#